data_bcf6d44bfd67400517d780fef057aa83
#
_entry.id   bcf6d44bfd67400517d780fef057aa83
#
_cell.length_a   1.000
_cell.length_b   1.000
_cell.length_c   1.000
_cell.angle_alpha   90.00
_cell.angle_beta   90.00
_cell.angle_gamma   90.00
#
_symmetry.space_group_name_H-M   'P 1'
#
loop_
_entity.id
_entity.type
_entity.pdbx_description
1 polymer ?
#
loop_
_entity_poly.entity_id
_entity_poly.type
_entity_poly.pdbx_seq_one_letter_code
_entity_poly.pdbx_strand_id
1 'polypeptide(L)'
;MRPMIQDIRTLDMQRMQIHMGEYYYGVTVMGTGKPLVCFHGFSESGSTWDGIEVSGYRLIRIDSMGHGRSARPMELKPYELPQMLSDLHRVIYAVAGERYALMGYSMGARLALLYALEYPHEVTHLILESGSVGIEDEGGRQDRYVADQGLAERIRAHDITWFSETWAKLEIFKTQQGLPTKVQQQIRGRRLLNSPHALAFTLKGSGQGSMPYVGHRLSELTMPVCYISGELDAKYTAIGARYFGDVHRIVPQVGHNVHVEAPEAYRQILKQFFL
;
A
#
# COMPACT_ATOMS: atom_id res chain seq x y z
N MET A 1 -26.58 -3.09 3.34
CA MET A 1 -26.75 -2.99 1.88
C MET A 1 -25.60 -3.76 1.23
N ARG A 2 -25.86 -4.78 0.41
CA ARG A 2 -24.79 -5.51 -0.30
C ARG A 2 -24.17 -4.58 -1.35
N PRO A 3 -22.82 -4.54 -1.50
CA PRO A 3 -22.21 -3.72 -2.53
C PRO A 3 -22.58 -4.19 -3.94
N MET A 4 -22.86 -3.26 -4.84
CA MET A 4 -23.05 -3.56 -6.27
C MET A 4 -21.68 -3.84 -6.90
N ILE A 5 -21.57 -4.92 -7.67
CA ILE A 5 -20.35 -5.36 -8.36
C ILE A 5 -20.58 -5.14 -9.87
N GLN A 6 -19.73 -4.32 -10.49
CA GLN A 6 -19.60 -4.25 -11.96
C GLN A 6 -18.34 -4.99 -12.39
N ASP A 7 -18.49 -5.98 -13.28
CA ASP A 7 -17.46 -6.97 -13.63
C ASP A 7 -17.00 -6.87 -15.11
N ILE A 8 -15.68 -6.90 -15.35
CA ILE A 8 -15.06 -7.02 -16.69
C ILE A 8 -14.02 -8.14 -16.63
N ARG A 9 -14.24 -9.25 -17.34
CA ARG A 9 -13.38 -10.45 -17.34
C ARG A 9 -12.48 -10.52 -18.55
N THR A 10 -11.19 -10.88 -18.32
CA THR A 10 -10.27 -11.52 -19.26
C THR A 10 -9.76 -12.81 -18.64
N LEU A 11 -9.30 -13.80 -19.42
CA LEU A 11 -9.10 -15.22 -19.04
C LEU A 11 -8.40 -15.48 -17.68
N ASP A 12 -7.53 -14.59 -17.17
CA ASP A 12 -6.84 -14.75 -15.87
C ASP A 12 -6.92 -13.50 -14.98
N MET A 13 -7.68 -12.48 -15.38
CA MET A 13 -7.77 -11.22 -14.65
C MET A 13 -9.20 -10.70 -14.66
N GLN A 14 -9.74 -10.52 -13.46
CA GLN A 14 -11.04 -9.92 -13.24
C GLN A 14 -10.89 -8.53 -12.65
N ARG A 15 -11.53 -7.53 -13.24
CA ARG A 15 -11.58 -6.14 -12.75
C ARG A 15 -12.99 -5.79 -12.33
N MET A 16 -13.14 -5.18 -11.16
CA MET A 16 -14.44 -4.83 -10.62
C MET A 16 -14.39 -3.50 -9.88
N GLN A 17 -15.55 -2.90 -9.69
CA GLN A 17 -15.77 -1.77 -8.81
C GLN A 17 -16.68 -2.20 -7.66
N ILE A 18 -16.25 -1.96 -6.43
CA ILE A 18 -17.03 -2.25 -5.22
C ILE A 18 -17.54 -0.93 -4.68
N HIS A 19 -18.85 -0.73 -4.77
CA HIS A 19 -19.50 0.51 -4.41
C HIS A 19 -19.70 0.67 -2.89
N MET A 20 -19.33 1.85 -2.37
CA MET A 20 -19.50 2.28 -0.99
C MET A 20 -20.40 3.52 -0.91
N GLY A 21 -21.66 3.39 -1.36
CA GLY A 21 -22.55 4.54 -1.53
C GLY A 21 -22.21 5.31 -2.81
N GLU A 22 -21.80 6.57 -2.69
CA GLU A 22 -21.55 7.47 -3.82
C GLU A 22 -20.17 7.27 -4.47
N TYR A 23 -19.27 6.52 -3.83
CA TYR A 23 -17.95 6.24 -4.38
C TYR A 23 -17.67 4.73 -4.43
N TYR A 24 -16.56 4.35 -5.03
CA TYR A 24 -16.20 2.95 -5.23
C TYR A 24 -14.70 2.72 -5.12
N TYR A 25 -14.33 1.50 -4.80
CA TYR A 25 -12.97 0.98 -4.86
C TYR A 25 -12.78 0.15 -6.12
N GLY A 26 -11.70 0.41 -6.85
CA GLY A 26 -11.25 -0.42 -7.96
C GLY A 26 -10.50 -1.64 -7.43
N VAL A 27 -10.93 -2.83 -7.86
CA VAL A 27 -10.32 -4.10 -7.47
C VAL A 27 -9.93 -4.88 -8.71
N THR A 28 -8.75 -5.48 -8.67
CA THR A 28 -8.28 -6.41 -9.71
C THR A 28 -7.91 -7.74 -9.05
N VAL A 29 -8.55 -8.82 -9.47
CA VAL A 29 -8.25 -10.18 -9.00
C VAL A 29 -7.46 -10.89 -10.09
N MET A 30 -6.33 -11.54 -9.71
CA MET A 30 -5.47 -12.28 -10.61
C MET A 30 -5.13 -13.65 -10.03
N GLY A 31 -5.19 -14.68 -10.90
CA GLY A 31 -4.89 -16.06 -10.52
C GLY A 31 -6.04 -16.75 -9.76
N THR A 32 -5.72 -17.90 -9.18
CA THR A 32 -6.65 -18.76 -8.44
C THR A 32 -6.07 -19.19 -7.09
N GLY A 33 -6.89 -19.71 -6.19
CA GLY A 33 -6.43 -20.18 -4.88
C GLY A 33 -6.87 -19.32 -3.72
N LYS A 34 -6.14 -19.40 -2.58
CA LYS A 34 -6.42 -18.64 -1.36
C LYS A 34 -6.30 -17.13 -1.63
N PRO A 35 -7.11 -16.29 -0.98
CA PRO A 35 -7.03 -14.85 -1.21
C PRO A 35 -5.78 -14.25 -0.54
N LEU A 36 -5.04 -13.44 -1.32
CA LEU A 36 -3.98 -12.54 -0.86
C LEU A 36 -4.38 -11.11 -1.26
N VAL A 37 -4.78 -10.31 -0.28
CA VAL A 37 -5.15 -8.91 -0.46
C VAL A 37 -3.90 -8.06 -0.50
N CYS A 38 -3.81 -7.13 -1.46
CA CYS A 38 -2.60 -6.34 -1.72
C CYS A 38 -2.92 -4.84 -1.73
N PHE A 39 -2.23 -4.07 -0.88
CA PHE A 39 -2.30 -2.61 -0.82
C PHE A 39 -1.02 -1.98 -1.36
N HIS A 40 -1.17 -1.05 -2.29
CA HIS A 40 -0.07 -0.33 -2.95
C HIS A 40 0.42 0.90 -2.15
N GLY A 41 1.56 1.47 -2.53
CA GLY A 41 2.12 2.69 -1.98
C GLY A 41 1.45 3.98 -2.47
N PHE A 42 1.81 5.11 -1.85
CA PHE A 42 1.34 6.44 -2.26
C PHE A 42 1.73 6.72 -3.71
N SER A 43 0.80 7.30 -4.47
CA SER A 43 0.89 7.59 -5.92
C SER A 43 1.04 6.38 -6.85
N GLU A 44 0.92 5.17 -6.33
CA GLU A 44 0.90 3.92 -7.06
C GLU A 44 -0.55 3.45 -7.36
N SER A 45 -0.71 2.22 -7.79
CA SER A 45 -1.98 1.50 -7.94
C SER A 45 -1.76 0.01 -7.77
N GLY A 46 -2.80 -0.80 -7.78
CA GLY A 46 -2.70 -2.25 -7.72
C GLY A 46 -1.82 -2.87 -8.81
N SER A 47 -1.54 -2.14 -9.91
CA SER A 47 -0.61 -2.59 -10.95
C SER A 47 0.86 -2.56 -10.53
N THR A 48 1.21 -2.00 -9.36
CA THR A 48 2.57 -2.14 -8.82
C THR A 48 2.94 -3.61 -8.58
N TRP A 49 1.94 -4.44 -8.31
CA TRP A 49 2.08 -5.87 -8.07
C TRP A 49 2.11 -6.73 -9.35
N ASP A 50 2.21 -6.11 -10.55
CA ASP A 50 2.37 -6.84 -11.80
C ASP A 50 3.67 -7.66 -11.77
N GLY A 51 3.57 -8.95 -12.14
CA GLY A 51 4.70 -9.88 -12.07
C GLY A 51 4.97 -10.48 -10.68
N ILE A 52 4.22 -10.11 -9.64
CA ILE A 52 4.24 -10.81 -8.35
C ILE A 52 3.21 -11.94 -8.41
N GLU A 53 3.69 -13.16 -8.23
CA GLU A 53 2.90 -14.38 -8.19
C GLU A 53 3.24 -15.14 -6.91
N VAL A 54 2.22 -15.71 -6.27
CA VAL A 54 2.36 -16.53 -5.06
C VAL A 54 1.62 -17.84 -5.30
N SER A 55 2.34 -18.94 -5.29
CA SER A 55 1.77 -20.27 -5.55
C SER A 55 0.65 -20.60 -4.55
N GLY A 56 -0.51 -21.01 -5.07
CA GLY A 56 -1.69 -21.33 -4.27
C GLY A 56 -2.51 -20.11 -3.83
N TYR A 57 -2.15 -18.90 -4.27
CA TYR A 57 -2.89 -17.68 -3.96
C TYR A 57 -3.36 -16.94 -5.21
N ARG A 58 -4.59 -16.37 -5.14
CA ARG A 58 -5.03 -15.32 -6.05
C ARG A 58 -4.73 -13.97 -5.42
N LEU A 59 -4.18 -13.04 -6.18
CA LEU A 59 -3.91 -11.69 -5.73
C LEU A 59 -5.16 -10.82 -5.92
N ILE A 60 -5.61 -10.20 -4.84
CA ILE A 60 -6.72 -9.24 -4.80
C ILE A 60 -6.10 -7.87 -4.57
N ARG A 61 -5.89 -7.12 -5.65
CA ARG A 61 -5.24 -5.83 -5.65
C ARG A 61 -6.28 -4.74 -5.53
N ILE A 62 -6.25 -3.98 -4.44
CA ILE A 62 -7.21 -2.90 -4.18
C ILE A 62 -6.51 -1.58 -4.43
N ASP A 63 -7.06 -0.78 -5.32
CA ASP A 63 -6.65 0.61 -5.48
C ASP A 63 -7.21 1.42 -4.30
N SER A 64 -6.33 2.07 -3.54
CA SER A 64 -6.73 2.95 -2.44
C SER A 64 -7.59 4.10 -2.92
N MET A 65 -8.43 4.69 -2.05
CA MET A 65 -9.22 5.86 -2.40
C MET A 65 -8.36 6.95 -3.03
N GLY A 66 -8.81 7.49 -4.15
CA GLY A 66 -8.08 8.51 -4.90
C GLY A 66 -6.98 8.00 -5.84
N HIS A 67 -6.68 6.70 -5.84
CA HIS A 67 -5.63 6.09 -6.65
C HIS A 67 -6.18 5.15 -7.72
N GLY A 68 -5.37 4.87 -8.72
CA GLY A 68 -5.66 3.88 -9.75
C GLY A 68 -7.04 4.05 -10.34
N ARG A 69 -7.87 3.02 -10.19
CA ARG A 69 -9.25 2.93 -10.70
C ARG A 69 -10.32 3.18 -9.63
N SER A 70 -9.93 3.49 -8.40
CA SER A 70 -10.85 3.92 -7.35
C SER A 70 -11.36 5.34 -7.60
N ALA A 71 -12.52 5.64 -7.02
CA ALA A 71 -13.12 6.97 -7.08
C ALA A 71 -12.17 8.03 -6.51
N ARG A 72 -12.39 9.29 -6.93
CA ARG A 72 -11.62 10.46 -6.49
C ARG A 72 -12.56 11.53 -5.93
N PRO A 73 -13.23 11.26 -4.79
CA PRO A 73 -14.15 12.21 -4.18
C PRO A 73 -13.51 13.57 -3.94
N MET A 74 -14.30 14.63 -4.02
CA MET A 74 -13.86 16.00 -3.72
C MET A 74 -13.98 16.36 -2.24
N GLU A 75 -14.31 15.38 -1.41
CA GLU A 75 -14.44 15.48 0.04
C GLU A 75 -13.29 14.75 0.73
N LEU A 76 -12.86 15.23 1.90
CA LEU A 76 -11.74 14.65 2.65
C LEU A 76 -12.10 13.31 3.32
N LYS A 77 -13.34 13.19 3.82
CA LYS A 77 -13.77 12.06 4.65
C LYS A 77 -13.45 10.66 4.07
N PRO A 78 -13.65 10.37 2.77
CA PRO A 78 -13.30 9.07 2.19
C PRO A 78 -11.80 8.72 2.23
N TYR A 79 -10.92 9.71 2.46
CA TYR A 79 -9.48 9.54 2.55
C TYR A 79 -8.95 9.44 3.98
N GLU A 80 -9.81 9.65 4.97
CA GLU A 80 -9.44 9.54 6.39
C GLU A 80 -9.28 8.07 6.81
N LEU A 81 -8.28 7.78 7.63
CA LEU A 81 -7.93 6.42 8.05
C LEU A 81 -9.12 5.61 8.60
N PRO A 82 -9.97 6.15 9.53
CA PRO A 82 -11.09 5.39 10.05
C PRO A 82 -12.11 5.00 8.98
N GLN A 83 -12.41 5.93 8.04
CA GLN A 83 -13.32 5.66 6.95
C GLN A 83 -12.74 4.64 5.97
N MET A 84 -11.45 4.81 5.60
CA MET A 84 -10.75 3.88 4.71
C MET A 84 -10.70 2.46 5.29
N LEU A 85 -10.38 2.28 6.57
CA LEU A 85 -10.35 0.97 7.21
C LEU A 85 -11.73 0.30 7.20
N SER A 86 -12.77 1.05 7.55
CA SER A 86 -14.16 0.56 7.51
C SER A 86 -14.61 0.17 6.10
N ASP A 87 -14.26 0.97 5.10
CA ASP A 87 -14.60 0.67 3.70
C ASP A 87 -13.80 -0.54 3.19
N LEU A 88 -12.50 -0.59 3.46
CA LEU A 88 -11.64 -1.72 3.08
C LEU A 88 -12.14 -3.03 3.68
N HIS A 89 -12.62 -3.04 4.92
CA HIS A 89 -13.22 -4.24 5.52
C HIS A 89 -14.41 -4.74 4.69
N ARG A 90 -15.31 -3.86 4.29
CA ARG A 90 -16.46 -4.20 3.46
C ARG A 90 -16.06 -4.65 2.05
N VAL A 91 -15.08 -3.97 1.45
CA VAL A 91 -14.52 -4.32 0.13
C VAL A 91 -13.88 -5.71 0.18
N ILE A 92 -13.02 -5.95 1.16
CA ILE A 92 -12.30 -7.22 1.31
C ILE A 92 -13.27 -8.36 1.56
N TYR A 93 -14.24 -8.18 2.46
CA TYR A 93 -15.26 -9.19 2.72
C TYR A 93 -16.02 -9.59 1.43
N ALA A 94 -16.34 -8.62 0.58
CA ALA A 94 -17.05 -8.85 -0.67
C ALA A 94 -16.24 -9.66 -1.71
N VAL A 95 -14.88 -9.56 -1.71
CA VAL A 95 -14.03 -10.16 -2.75
C VAL A 95 -13.13 -11.29 -2.25
N ALA A 96 -12.79 -11.30 -0.97
CA ALA A 96 -11.91 -12.30 -0.36
C ALA A 96 -12.64 -13.25 0.60
N GLY A 97 -13.79 -12.83 1.15
CA GLY A 97 -14.49 -13.54 2.21
C GLY A 97 -13.90 -13.24 3.59
N GLU A 98 -14.03 -14.18 4.52
CA GLU A 98 -13.75 -13.96 5.95
C GLU A 98 -12.27 -14.15 6.34
N ARG A 99 -11.47 -14.87 5.55
CA ARG A 99 -10.08 -15.18 5.89
C ARG A 99 -9.16 -15.07 4.67
N TYR A 100 -8.12 -14.26 4.81
CA TYR A 100 -7.19 -13.92 3.72
C TYR A 100 -5.80 -13.59 4.26
N ALA A 101 -4.78 -13.72 3.41
CA ALA A 101 -3.49 -13.10 3.65
C ALA A 101 -3.53 -11.63 3.23
N LEU A 102 -2.75 -10.78 3.89
CA LEU A 102 -2.70 -9.35 3.64
C LEU A 102 -1.26 -8.89 3.39
N MET A 103 -1.06 -8.14 2.32
CA MET A 103 0.24 -7.61 1.92
C MET A 103 0.12 -6.11 1.61
N GLY A 104 1.11 -5.33 2.04
CA GLY A 104 1.14 -3.90 1.76
C GLY A 104 2.54 -3.37 1.55
N TYR A 105 2.65 -2.34 0.70
CA TYR A 105 3.87 -1.61 0.44
C TYR A 105 3.76 -0.15 0.89
N SER A 106 4.73 0.35 1.68
CA SER A 106 4.86 1.74 2.10
C SER A 106 3.57 2.29 2.76
N MET A 107 2.80 3.17 2.09
CA MET A 107 1.47 3.58 2.54
C MET A 107 0.55 2.38 2.73
N GLY A 108 0.55 1.45 1.79
CA GLY A 108 -0.23 0.22 1.87
C GLY A 108 0.20 -0.69 3.02
N ALA A 109 1.49 -0.72 3.38
CA ALA A 109 1.96 -1.46 4.56
C ALA A 109 1.45 -0.83 5.87
N ARG A 110 1.37 0.50 5.94
CA ARG A 110 0.76 1.19 7.08
C ARG A 110 -0.73 0.85 7.22
N LEU A 111 -1.46 0.87 6.09
CA LEU A 111 -2.87 0.47 6.07
C LEU A 111 -3.04 -1.00 6.44
N ALA A 112 -2.18 -1.90 5.93
CA ALA A 112 -2.23 -3.32 6.25
C ALA A 112 -1.98 -3.60 7.72
N LEU A 113 -1.03 -2.89 8.34
CA LEU A 113 -0.75 -3.00 9.77
C LEU A 113 -1.93 -2.53 10.61
N LEU A 114 -2.48 -1.34 10.33
CA LEU A 114 -3.64 -0.82 11.05
C LEU A 114 -4.86 -1.74 10.88
N TYR A 115 -5.07 -2.23 9.67
CA TYR A 115 -6.15 -3.16 9.36
C TYR A 115 -6.01 -4.48 10.13
N ALA A 116 -4.80 -5.07 10.16
CA ALA A 116 -4.55 -6.32 10.88
C ALA A 116 -4.71 -6.18 12.41
N LEU A 117 -4.44 -5.00 12.96
CA LEU A 117 -4.69 -4.69 14.38
C LEU A 117 -6.19 -4.51 14.69
N GLU A 118 -6.99 -4.06 13.73
CA GLU A 118 -8.44 -3.88 13.87
C GLU A 118 -9.21 -5.19 13.65
N TYR A 119 -8.74 -6.02 12.69
CA TYR A 119 -9.38 -7.27 12.28
C TYR A 119 -8.43 -8.49 12.38
N PRO A 120 -7.83 -8.77 13.56
CA PRO A 120 -6.74 -9.76 13.67
C PRO A 120 -7.19 -11.20 13.37
N HIS A 121 -8.47 -11.52 13.54
CA HIS A 121 -8.99 -12.88 13.31
C HIS A 121 -9.26 -13.19 11.82
N GLU A 122 -9.31 -12.18 10.96
CA GLU A 122 -9.54 -12.34 9.53
C GLU A 122 -8.22 -12.52 8.76
N VAL A 123 -7.13 -11.93 9.25
CA VAL A 123 -5.82 -11.95 8.61
C VAL A 123 -5.06 -13.21 8.97
N THR A 124 -4.76 -14.05 7.98
CA THR A 124 -4.03 -15.33 8.19
C THR A 124 -2.52 -15.17 8.14
N HIS A 125 -2.01 -14.21 7.37
CA HIS A 125 -0.59 -13.85 7.22
C HIS A 125 -0.49 -12.37 6.90
N LEU A 126 0.50 -11.67 7.43
CA LEU A 126 0.71 -10.25 7.21
C LEU A 126 2.11 -9.99 6.63
N ILE A 127 2.17 -9.36 5.45
CA ILE A 127 3.40 -8.96 4.79
C ILE A 127 3.46 -7.43 4.72
N LEU A 128 4.49 -6.85 5.29
CA LEU A 128 4.71 -5.40 5.37
C LEU A 128 6.02 -5.04 4.66
N GLU A 129 5.93 -4.37 3.51
CA GLU A 129 7.10 -3.88 2.79
C GLU A 129 7.30 -2.40 3.06
N SER A 130 8.44 -2.03 3.63
CA SER A 130 8.88 -0.64 3.85
C SER A 130 7.79 0.23 4.50
N GLY A 131 7.07 -0.33 5.48
CA GLY A 131 6.03 0.36 6.24
C GLY A 131 6.53 0.92 7.57
N SER A 132 5.81 1.89 8.15
CA SER A 132 6.08 2.38 9.50
C SER A 132 4.98 1.97 10.47
N VAL A 133 5.33 1.94 11.75
CA VAL A 133 4.40 1.71 12.87
C VAL A 133 3.79 3.02 13.41
N GLY A 134 3.90 4.10 12.64
CA GLY A 134 3.59 5.46 13.08
C GLY A 134 4.81 6.15 13.70
N ILE A 135 4.61 7.38 14.20
CA ILE A 135 5.65 8.19 14.85
C ILE A 135 5.33 8.22 16.34
N GLU A 136 6.27 7.70 17.16
CA GLU A 136 6.12 7.55 18.59
C GLU A 136 6.12 8.92 19.31
N ASP A 137 7.07 9.78 18.95
CA ASP A 137 7.16 11.14 19.48
C ASP A 137 6.02 12.01 18.95
N GLU A 138 5.23 12.60 19.86
CA GLU A 138 4.09 13.41 19.49
C GLU A 138 4.49 14.69 18.76
N GLY A 139 5.59 15.33 19.15
CA GLY A 139 6.13 16.50 18.48
C GLY A 139 6.53 16.16 17.04
N GLY A 140 7.29 15.10 16.84
CA GLY A 140 7.70 14.63 15.51
C GLY A 140 6.51 14.18 14.65
N ARG A 141 5.42 13.64 15.28
CA ARG A 141 4.19 13.31 14.56
C ARG A 141 3.46 14.58 14.11
N GLN A 142 3.40 15.59 14.95
CA GLN A 142 2.81 16.90 14.61
C GLN A 142 3.61 17.60 13.50
N ASP A 143 4.93 17.61 13.58
CA ASP A 143 5.80 18.16 12.52
C ASP A 143 5.57 17.44 11.18
N ARG A 144 5.46 16.12 11.24
CA ARG A 144 5.15 15.35 10.05
C ARG A 144 3.75 15.65 9.52
N TYR A 145 2.76 15.83 10.36
CA TYR A 145 1.41 16.22 9.95
C TYR A 145 1.43 17.58 9.22
N VAL A 146 2.11 18.57 9.77
CA VAL A 146 2.27 19.89 9.15
C VAL A 146 3.01 19.78 7.80
N ALA A 147 4.06 18.96 7.73
CA ALA A 147 4.78 18.71 6.48
C ALA A 147 3.90 18.03 5.42
N ASP A 148 3.07 17.05 5.80
CA ASP A 148 2.12 16.39 4.90
C ASP A 148 1.06 17.37 4.40
N GLN A 149 0.54 18.28 5.24
CA GLN A 149 -0.38 19.36 4.83
C GLN A 149 0.28 20.32 3.83
N GLY A 150 1.50 20.77 4.11
CA GLY A 150 2.27 21.65 3.21
C GLY A 150 2.57 20.99 1.86
N LEU A 151 2.88 19.70 1.84
CA LEU A 151 3.06 18.95 0.61
C LEU A 151 1.74 18.81 -0.16
N ALA A 152 0.63 18.56 0.52
CA ALA A 152 -0.70 18.48 -0.09
C ALA A 152 -1.08 19.78 -0.81
N GLU A 153 -0.82 20.95 -0.18
CA GLU A 153 -1.07 22.26 -0.83
C GLU A 153 -0.17 22.48 -2.06
N ARG A 154 1.11 22.10 -1.99
CA ARG A 154 2.00 22.17 -3.15
C ARG A 154 1.54 21.27 -4.29
N ILE A 155 1.08 20.06 -4.01
CA ILE A 155 0.55 19.15 -5.03
C ILE A 155 -0.70 19.75 -5.69
N ARG A 156 -1.59 20.35 -4.91
CA ARG A 156 -2.81 21.00 -5.45
C ARG A 156 -2.51 22.22 -6.32
N ALA A 157 -1.41 22.92 -6.05
CA ALA A 157 -1.00 24.10 -6.81
C ALA A 157 -0.35 23.78 -8.17
N HIS A 158 -0.05 22.51 -8.44
CA HIS A 158 0.64 22.05 -9.64
C HIS A 158 -0.11 20.91 -10.34
N ASP A 159 0.32 20.60 -11.57
CA ASP A 159 -0.22 19.46 -12.31
C ASP A 159 0.43 18.13 -11.91
N ILE A 160 -0.11 17.04 -12.43
CA ILE A 160 0.36 15.70 -12.12
C ILE A 160 1.76 15.41 -12.69
N THR A 161 2.16 16.11 -13.76
CA THR A 161 3.49 15.99 -14.36
C THR A 161 4.55 16.55 -13.42
N TRP A 162 4.32 17.75 -12.89
CA TRP A 162 5.18 18.36 -11.87
C TRP A 162 5.32 17.43 -10.65
N PHE A 163 4.19 16.88 -10.16
CA PHE A 163 4.23 15.93 -9.04
C PHE A 163 5.10 14.72 -9.38
N SER A 164 4.87 14.07 -10.52
CA SER A 164 5.58 12.86 -10.93
C SER A 164 7.10 13.09 -11.01
N GLU A 165 7.51 14.23 -11.55
CA GLU A 165 8.93 14.60 -11.70
C GLU A 165 9.59 14.96 -10.36
N THR A 166 8.87 15.71 -9.52
CA THR A 166 9.35 16.09 -8.18
C THR A 166 9.46 14.87 -7.28
N TRP A 167 8.45 14.00 -7.30
CA TRP A 167 8.41 12.78 -6.49
C TRP A 167 9.52 11.80 -6.86
N ALA A 168 9.82 11.66 -8.15
CA ALA A 168 10.88 10.80 -8.64
C ALA A 168 12.30 11.21 -8.18
N LYS A 169 12.48 12.48 -7.80
CA LYS A 169 13.77 13.02 -7.33
C LYS A 169 14.00 12.88 -5.82
N LEU A 170 13.01 12.39 -5.08
CA LEU A 170 13.18 12.15 -3.64
C LEU A 170 14.26 11.09 -3.39
N GLU A 171 15.11 11.31 -2.39
CA GLU A 171 16.23 10.43 -2.05
C GLU A 171 15.77 8.96 -1.84
N ILE A 172 14.58 8.77 -1.28
CA ILE A 172 13.98 7.45 -1.06
C ILE A 172 13.78 6.64 -2.36
N PHE A 173 13.73 7.31 -3.53
CA PHE A 173 13.55 6.67 -4.85
C PHE A 173 14.81 6.72 -5.72
N LYS A 174 15.95 7.12 -5.17
CA LYS A 174 17.20 7.27 -5.93
C LYS A 174 17.63 5.98 -6.62
N THR A 175 17.46 4.84 -5.96
CA THR A 175 17.77 3.52 -6.52
C THR A 175 16.98 3.19 -7.78
N GLN A 176 15.77 3.73 -7.93
CA GLN A 176 14.91 3.52 -9.11
C GLN A 176 15.50 4.13 -10.38
N GLN A 177 16.44 5.09 -10.27
CA GLN A 177 17.11 5.68 -11.43
C GLN A 177 18.02 4.68 -12.16
N GLY A 178 18.49 3.64 -11.46
CA GLY A 178 19.29 2.55 -12.03
C GLY A 178 18.49 1.41 -12.66
N LEU A 179 17.15 1.44 -12.56
CA LEU A 179 16.29 0.39 -13.10
C LEU A 179 16.22 0.45 -14.63
N PRO A 180 15.88 -0.67 -15.30
CA PRO A 180 15.64 -0.67 -16.75
C PRO A 180 14.61 0.39 -17.16
N THR A 181 14.82 1.06 -18.28
CA THR A 181 13.96 2.16 -18.78
C THR A 181 12.48 1.79 -18.80
N LYS A 182 12.15 0.56 -19.18
CA LYS A 182 10.77 0.04 -19.19
C LYS A 182 10.13 0.09 -17.80
N VAL A 183 10.88 -0.27 -16.76
CA VAL A 183 10.40 -0.25 -15.36
C VAL A 183 10.21 1.19 -14.90
N GLN A 184 11.17 2.07 -15.19
CA GLN A 184 11.05 3.50 -14.87
C GLN A 184 9.81 4.12 -15.55
N GLN A 185 9.55 3.77 -16.82
CA GLN A 185 8.35 4.22 -17.55
C GLN A 185 7.06 3.70 -16.91
N GLN A 186 7.03 2.45 -16.44
CA GLN A 186 5.88 1.89 -15.73
C GLN A 186 5.61 2.62 -14.41
N ILE A 187 6.66 2.88 -13.61
CA ILE A 187 6.54 3.65 -12.36
C ILE A 187 6.01 5.08 -12.67
N ARG A 188 6.61 5.76 -13.65
CA ARG A 188 6.17 7.08 -14.08
C ARG A 188 4.72 7.06 -14.58
N GLY A 189 4.35 6.06 -15.37
CA GLY A 189 2.98 5.88 -15.88
C GLY A 189 1.95 5.77 -14.77
N ARG A 190 2.22 4.97 -13.72
CA ARG A 190 1.34 4.87 -12.54
C ARG A 190 1.18 6.21 -11.82
N ARG A 191 2.28 6.97 -11.64
CA ARG A 191 2.22 8.31 -11.02
C ARG A 191 1.35 9.27 -11.82
N LEU A 192 1.49 9.29 -13.15
CA LEU A 192 0.74 10.16 -14.04
C LEU A 192 -0.77 9.87 -14.14
N LEU A 193 -1.20 8.65 -13.75
CA LEU A 193 -2.62 8.30 -13.69
C LEU A 193 -3.33 8.87 -12.47
N ASN A 194 -2.62 9.46 -11.52
CA ASN A 194 -3.22 10.06 -10.34
C ASN A 194 -3.77 11.47 -10.61
N SER A 195 -4.48 12.00 -9.64
CA SER A 195 -5.04 13.35 -9.65
C SER A 195 -4.45 14.17 -8.50
N PRO A 196 -3.99 15.42 -8.74
CA PRO A 196 -3.40 16.26 -7.70
C PRO A 196 -4.30 16.42 -6.47
N HIS A 197 -5.62 16.66 -6.66
CA HIS A 197 -6.52 16.80 -5.52
C HIS A 197 -6.62 15.52 -4.68
N ALA A 198 -6.70 14.34 -5.34
CA ALA A 198 -6.83 13.07 -4.65
C ALA A 198 -5.54 12.70 -3.88
N LEU A 199 -4.36 12.93 -4.47
CA LEU A 199 -3.09 12.77 -3.77
C LEU A 199 -2.99 13.72 -2.56
N ALA A 200 -3.43 14.96 -2.71
CA ALA A 200 -3.46 15.93 -1.61
C ALA A 200 -4.41 15.47 -0.49
N PHE A 201 -5.61 14.99 -0.82
CA PHE A 201 -6.54 14.47 0.19
C PHE A 201 -5.99 13.20 0.87
N THR A 202 -5.29 12.33 0.13
CA THR A 202 -4.63 11.17 0.73
C THR A 202 -3.59 11.59 1.78
N LEU A 203 -2.75 12.60 1.49
CA LEU A 203 -1.80 13.12 2.46
C LEU A 203 -2.49 13.72 3.69
N LYS A 204 -3.57 14.47 3.47
CA LYS A 204 -4.33 15.10 4.57
C LYS A 204 -5.05 14.11 5.46
N GLY A 205 -5.69 13.09 4.87
CA GLY A 205 -6.55 12.14 5.59
C GLY A 205 -5.82 10.90 6.11
N SER A 206 -4.81 10.41 5.40
CA SER A 206 -4.07 9.18 5.69
C SER A 206 -2.56 9.27 5.51
N GLY A 207 -2.02 10.49 5.54
CA GLY A 207 -0.58 10.76 5.55
C GLY A 207 0.11 10.11 6.76
N GLN A 208 1.42 10.12 6.77
CA GLN A 208 2.18 9.50 7.88
C GLN A 208 1.99 10.27 9.20
N GLY A 209 1.76 11.58 9.14
CA GLY A 209 1.45 12.39 10.32
C GLY A 209 0.04 12.15 10.88
N SER A 210 -0.92 11.69 10.04
CA SER A 210 -2.27 11.33 10.47
C SER A 210 -2.34 9.91 11.06
N MET A 211 -1.32 9.08 10.86
CA MET A 211 -1.27 7.71 11.37
C MET A 211 -1.02 7.71 12.89
N PRO A 212 -1.82 6.99 13.71
CA PRO A 212 -1.49 6.78 15.11
C PRO A 212 -0.21 5.93 15.24
N TYR A 213 0.56 6.15 16.32
CA TYR A 213 1.64 5.25 16.69
C TYR A 213 1.06 3.93 17.23
N VAL A 214 1.45 2.83 16.63
CA VAL A 214 0.96 1.48 17.00
C VAL A 214 2.10 0.50 17.34
N GLY A 215 3.33 0.99 17.52
CA GLY A 215 4.47 0.14 17.84
C GLY A 215 4.26 -0.68 19.13
N HIS A 216 3.56 -0.12 20.12
CA HIS A 216 3.22 -0.80 21.37
C HIS A 216 2.12 -1.88 21.22
N ARG A 217 1.40 -1.90 20.08
CA ARG A 217 0.31 -2.83 19.80
C ARG A 217 0.74 -4.04 18.96
N LEU A 218 2.01 -4.13 18.54
CA LEU A 218 2.48 -5.21 17.66
C LEU A 218 2.31 -6.61 18.27
N SER A 219 2.32 -6.72 19.61
CA SER A 219 2.02 -7.98 20.32
C SER A 219 0.58 -8.46 20.20
N GLU A 220 -0.35 -7.62 19.71
CA GLU A 220 -1.74 -7.98 19.42
C GLU A 220 -1.88 -8.73 18.08
N LEU A 221 -0.85 -8.71 17.23
CA LEU A 221 -0.84 -9.44 15.98
C LEU A 221 -0.71 -10.95 16.25
N THR A 222 -1.75 -11.71 15.97
CA THR A 222 -1.83 -13.15 16.24
C THR A 222 -1.43 -14.03 15.06
N MET A 223 -1.31 -13.43 13.86
CA MET A 223 -0.92 -14.10 12.62
C MET A 223 0.60 -14.05 12.41
N PRO A 224 1.17 -14.97 11.60
CA PRO A 224 2.54 -14.82 11.10
C PRO A 224 2.75 -13.49 10.39
N VAL A 225 3.86 -12.80 10.71
CA VAL A 225 4.24 -11.51 10.12
C VAL A 225 5.57 -11.65 9.39
N CYS A 226 5.69 -11.01 8.22
CA CYS A 226 6.95 -10.81 7.51
C CYS A 226 7.12 -9.31 7.22
N TYR A 227 8.20 -8.71 7.70
CA TYR A 227 8.57 -7.35 7.34
C TYR A 227 9.71 -7.40 6.32
N ILE A 228 9.60 -6.63 5.23
CA ILE A 228 10.57 -6.62 4.13
C ILE A 228 11.07 -5.19 3.93
N SER A 229 12.37 -4.99 3.83
CA SER A 229 12.96 -3.71 3.42
C SER A 229 14.18 -3.92 2.52
N GLY A 230 14.51 -2.91 1.73
CA GLY A 230 15.77 -2.88 1.00
C GLY A 230 16.89 -2.32 1.87
N GLU A 231 18.10 -2.86 1.73
CA GLU A 231 19.28 -2.45 2.50
C GLU A 231 19.60 -0.96 2.37
N LEU A 232 19.35 -0.39 1.17
CA LEU A 232 19.63 1.03 0.88
C LEU A 232 18.50 1.96 1.38
N ASP A 233 17.40 1.43 1.91
CA ASP A 233 16.35 2.18 2.58
C ASP A 233 16.60 2.23 4.09
N ALA A 234 17.61 2.98 4.51
CA ALA A 234 18.10 3.03 5.88
C ALA A 234 17.00 3.28 6.92
N LYS A 235 16.03 4.16 6.60
CA LYS A 235 14.92 4.49 7.50
C LYS A 235 14.05 3.27 7.80
N TYR A 236 13.59 2.58 6.76
CA TYR A 236 12.66 1.46 6.94
C TYR A 236 13.38 0.19 7.36
N THR A 237 14.65 0.03 7.03
CA THR A 237 15.50 -1.03 7.58
C THR A 237 15.71 -0.86 9.10
N ALA A 238 15.91 0.38 9.58
CA ALA A 238 15.98 0.66 11.01
C ALA A 238 14.64 0.39 11.73
N ILE A 239 13.50 0.71 11.10
CA ILE A 239 12.16 0.36 11.60
C ILE A 239 12.00 -1.16 11.68
N GLY A 240 12.37 -1.89 10.63
CA GLY A 240 12.33 -3.36 10.62
C GLY A 240 13.17 -3.98 11.74
N ALA A 241 14.39 -3.53 11.91
CA ALA A 241 15.27 -3.99 12.98
C ALA A 241 14.72 -3.69 14.39
N ARG A 242 14.14 -2.50 14.59
CA ARG A 242 13.60 -2.10 15.91
C ARG A 242 12.32 -2.85 16.29
N TYR A 243 11.39 -3.03 15.34
CA TYR A 243 10.02 -3.46 15.66
C TYR A 243 9.68 -4.88 15.21
N PHE A 244 10.44 -5.46 14.26
CA PHE A 244 10.09 -6.74 13.64
C PHE A 244 11.18 -7.82 13.79
N GLY A 245 12.38 -7.48 14.29
CA GLY A 245 13.40 -8.44 14.71
C GLY A 245 13.61 -9.61 13.74
N ASP A 246 13.39 -10.83 14.21
CA ASP A 246 13.63 -12.07 13.45
C ASP A 246 12.72 -12.28 12.26
N VAL A 247 11.59 -11.57 12.17
CA VAL A 247 10.67 -11.65 11.03
C VAL A 247 10.99 -10.62 9.94
N HIS A 248 12.04 -9.81 10.15
CA HIS A 248 12.53 -8.84 9.17
C HIS A 248 13.44 -9.50 8.13
N ARG A 249 13.17 -9.22 6.86
CA ARG A 249 13.96 -9.66 5.70
C ARG A 249 14.52 -8.45 4.97
N ILE A 250 15.85 -8.34 4.93
CA ILE A 250 16.57 -7.24 4.26
C ILE A 250 17.04 -7.76 2.91
N VAL A 251 16.69 -7.04 1.83
CA VAL A 251 17.15 -7.37 0.47
C VAL A 251 18.37 -6.49 0.14
N PRO A 252 19.55 -7.09 -0.12
CA PRO A 252 20.77 -6.33 -0.34
C PRO A 252 20.72 -5.52 -1.64
N GLN A 253 21.36 -4.36 -1.65
CA GLN A 253 21.50 -3.44 -2.79
C GLN A 253 20.18 -2.91 -3.37
N VAL A 254 19.10 -2.92 -2.60
CA VAL A 254 17.75 -2.51 -2.97
C VAL A 254 17.29 -1.34 -2.11
N GLY A 255 16.51 -0.44 -2.71
CA GLY A 255 15.92 0.72 -2.04
C GLY A 255 14.52 0.45 -1.49
N HIS A 256 13.67 1.47 -1.55
CA HIS A 256 12.37 1.51 -0.88
C HIS A 256 11.33 0.57 -1.49
N ASN A 257 11.41 0.28 -2.79
CA ASN A 257 10.38 -0.49 -3.51
C ASN A 257 10.93 -1.87 -3.90
N VAL A 258 11.03 -2.77 -2.92
CA VAL A 258 11.69 -4.07 -3.06
C VAL A 258 11.03 -4.93 -4.13
N HIS A 259 9.70 -5.00 -4.18
CA HIS A 259 8.97 -5.83 -5.14
C HIS A 259 9.14 -5.35 -6.61
N VAL A 260 9.50 -4.09 -6.83
CA VAL A 260 9.80 -3.54 -8.16
C VAL A 260 11.30 -3.62 -8.48
N GLU A 261 12.16 -3.31 -7.49
CA GLU A 261 13.61 -3.24 -7.67
C GLU A 261 14.28 -4.62 -7.72
N ALA A 262 13.74 -5.59 -6.96
CA ALA A 262 14.24 -6.97 -6.89
C ALA A 262 13.10 -7.99 -6.85
N PRO A 263 12.28 -8.09 -7.92
CA PRO A 263 11.08 -8.93 -7.92
C PRO A 263 11.36 -10.41 -7.68
N GLU A 264 12.52 -10.92 -8.09
CA GLU A 264 12.89 -12.32 -7.85
C GLU A 264 13.17 -12.59 -6.38
N ALA A 265 13.98 -11.75 -5.72
CA ALA A 265 14.24 -11.86 -4.28
C ALA A 265 12.94 -11.74 -3.48
N TYR A 266 12.06 -10.82 -3.88
CA TYR A 266 10.75 -10.65 -3.26
C TYR A 266 9.90 -11.91 -3.36
N ARG A 267 9.79 -12.53 -4.55
CA ARG A 267 9.06 -13.80 -4.75
C ARG A 267 9.64 -14.94 -3.91
N GLN A 268 10.96 -15.03 -3.76
CA GLN A 268 11.60 -16.05 -2.92
C GLN A 268 11.23 -15.86 -1.43
N ILE A 269 11.23 -14.63 -0.94
CA ILE A 269 10.79 -14.32 0.44
C ILE A 269 9.33 -14.75 0.64
N LEU A 270 8.43 -14.37 -0.28
CA LEU A 270 7.02 -14.78 -0.20
C LEU A 270 6.86 -16.30 -0.23
N LYS A 271 7.59 -16.99 -1.12
CA LYS A 271 7.56 -18.45 -1.19
C LYS A 271 7.97 -19.10 0.13
N GLN A 272 9.03 -18.60 0.78
CA GLN A 272 9.48 -19.13 2.08
C GLN A 272 8.49 -18.82 3.20
N PHE A 273 7.83 -17.68 3.15
CA PHE A 273 6.89 -17.24 4.18
C PHE A 273 5.56 -17.99 4.14
N PHE A 274 5.12 -18.44 2.97
CA PHE A 274 3.86 -19.17 2.79
C PHE A 274 4.01 -20.70 2.80
N LEU A 275 5.23 -21.24 2.94
CA LEU A 275 5.48 -22.67 3.14
C LEU A 275 5.21 -23.09 4.59
#